data_672bc11bbfcac52f2aee8ab08b7d9097
#
_entry.id   672bc11bbfcac52f2aee8ab08b7d9097
#
_cell.length_a   1.000
_cell.length_b   1.000
_cell.length_c   1.000
_cell.angle_alpha   90.00
_cell.angle_beta   90.00
_cell.angle_gamma   90.00
#
_symmetry.space_group_name_H-M   'P 1'
#
loop_
_entity.id
_entity.type
_entity.pdbx_description
1 polymer ?
#
loop_
_entity_poly.entity_id
_entity_poly.type
_entity_poly.pdbx_seq_one_letter_code
_entity_poly.pdbx_strand_id
1 'polypeptide(L)'
;MKKKDAQTFLDLLKKNLKNEKFVDKSKRVLSEGEFVLFPLIQDLKKIKSLTEYIDNKFFFEIIKLESQISLDSSQSIEDILKKQIPSNIINLIPKSYDIIGHIAVVEFNRFRDLSYRKALQYKKKFAKALLLTNNAIKSIYEKKSKIKGKFRLRDLKLLKGEDKTEAIYRENNCIFNLDIKKTYFSPRLVYERKRLANCNIKAHEVIIDMFAGVGPISI
;
A
#
# COMPACT_ATOMS: atom_id res chain seq x y z
N MET A 1 -15.04 -16.89 -2.56
CA MET A 1 -14.84 -17.10 -4.03
C MET A 1 -13.35 -17.27 -4.34
N LYS A 2 -12.98 -18.17 -5.26
CA LYS A 2 -11.57 -18.36 -5.67
C LYS A 2 -11.02 -17.13 -6.41
N LYS A 3 -9.77 -16.78 -6.19
CA LYS A 3 -9.11 -15.60 -6.80
C LYS A 3 -9.18 -15.57 -8.33
N LYS A 4 -9.00 -16.73 -8.98
CA LYS A 4 -9.04 -16.83 -10.45
C LYS A 4 -10.39 -16.44 -11.05
N ASP A 5 -11.46 -16.59 -10.30
CA ASP A 5 -12.83 -16.34 -10.75
C ASP A 5 -13.34 -14.94 -10.35
N ALA A 6 -12.60 -14.23 -9.51
CA ALA A 6 -13.04 -12.98 -8.89
C ALA A 6 -13.31 -11.85 -9.90
N GLN A 7 -12.45 -11.68 -10.91
CA GLN A 7 -12.64 -10.66 -11.93
C GLN A 7 -13.83 -11.00 -12.84
N THR A 8 -13.93 -12.24 -13.28
CA THR A 8 -15.05 -12.72 -14.12
C THR A 8 -16.38 -12.54 -13.40
N PHE A 9 -16.43 -12.84 -12.10
CA PHE A 9 -17.60 -12.59 -11.26
C PHE A 9 -18.01 -11.12 -11.22
N LEU A 10 -17.06 -10.22 -10.97
CA LEU A 10 -17.34 -8.78 -10.93
C LEU A 10 -17.82 -8.23 -12.29
N ASP A 11 -17.25 -8.71 -13.38
CA ASP A 11 -17.63 -8.29 -14.73
C ASP A 11 -19.03 -8.83 -15.10
N LEU A 12 -19.36 -10.03 -14.65
CA LEU A 12 -20.69 -10.64 -14.80
C LEU A 12 -21.76 -9.85 -14.01
N LEU A 13 -21.45 -9.44 -12.77
CA LEU A 13 -22.32 -8.57 -11.99
C LEU A 13 -22.55 -7.21 -12.68
N LYS A 14 -21.53 -6.60 -13.22
CA LYS A 14 -21.67 -5.33 -13.95
C LYS A 14 -22.51 -5.44 -15.21
N LYS A 15 -22.36 -6.55 -15.96
CA LYS A 15 -23.03 -6.77 -17.25
C LYS A 15 -24.51 -7.06 -17.10
N ASN A 16 -24.89 -7.89 -16.13
CA ASN A 16 -26.22 -8.45 -16.04
C ASN A 16 -27.14 -7.78 -15.00
N LEU A 17 -26.54 -7.07 -14.02
CA LEU A 17 -27.25 -6.48 -12.89
C LEU A 17 -27.02 -4.96 -12.86
N LYS A 18 -27.34 -4.31 -13.98
CA LYS A 18 -27.03 -2.87 -14.25
C LYS A 18 -27.46 -1.88 -13.15
N ASN A 19 -28.45 -2.21 -12.34
CA ASN A 19 -29.03 -1.30 -11.33
C ASN A 19 -28.93 -1.82 -9.89
N GLU A 20 -28.40 -3.01 -9.64
CA GLU A 20 -28.32 -3.56 -8.30
C GLU A 20 -26.88 -3.53 -7.75
N LYS A 21 -26.74 -3.03 -6.54
CA LYS A 21 -25.44 -3.00 -5.82
C LYS A 21 -25.43 -4.17 -4.85
N PHE A 22 -24.64 -5.22 -5.15
CA PHE A 22 -24.45 -6.37 -4.25
C PHE A 22 -23.20 -6.21 -3.38
N VAL A 23 -22.16 -5.58 -3.91
CA VAL A 23 -20.91 -5.37 -3.20
C VAL A 23 -20.94 -4.03 -2.49
N ASP A 24 -20.70 -4.04 -1.19
CA ASP A 24 -20.55 -2.83 -0.38
C ASP A 24 -19.17 -2.19 -0.66
N LYS A 25 -19.16 -1.19 -1.51
CA LYS A 25 -17.94 -0.46 -1.90
C LYS A 25 -17.31 0.36 -0.78
N SER A 26 -18.02 0.57 0.34
CA SER A 26 -17.47 1.23 1.52
C SER A 26 -16.51 0.34 2.28
N LYS A 27 -16.55 -0.98 2.05
CA LYS A 27 -15.72 -1.98 2.71
C LYS A 27 -14.68 -2.55 1.76
N ARG A 28 -13.55 -2.98 2.31
CA ARG A 28 -12.47 -3.59 1.51
C ARG A 28 -12.79 -5.03 1.12
N VAL A 29 -12.39 -5.37 -0.10
CA VAL A 29 -12.24 -6.75 -0.53
C VAL A 29 -11.03 -7.35 0.19
N LEU A 30 -11.22 -8.46 0.87
CA LEU A 30 -10.16 -9.18 1.58
C LEU A 30 -9.67 -10.36 0.75
N SER A 31 -8.44 -10.78 1.00
CA SER A 31 -7.83 -11.92 0.32
C SER A 31 -7.24 -12.86 1.36
N GLU A 32 -7.71 -14.10 1.39
CA GLU A 32 -7.27 -15.13 2.32
C GLU A 32 -6.93 -16.41 1.55
N GLY A 33 -5.63 -16.76 1.55
CA GLY A 33 -5.13 -17.88 0.76
C GLY A 33 -5.48 -17.75 -0.73
N GLU A 34 -6.18 -18.74 -1.28
CA GLU A 34 -6.66 -18.76 -2.68
C GLU A 34 -8.01 -18.05 -2.89
N PHE A 35 -8.61 -17.54 -1.82
CA PHE A 35 -9.95 -16.94 -1.85
C PHE A 35 -9.92 -15.43 -1.80
N VAL A 36 -10.99 -14.83 -2.33
CA VAL A 36 -11.32 -13.42 -2.21
C VAL A 36 -12.67 -13.30 -1.52
N LEU A 37 -12.74 -12.44 -0.51
CA LEU A 37 -13.93 -12.12 0.26
C LEU A 37 -14.48 -10.77 -0.21
N PHE A 38 -15.66 -10.78 -0.81
CA PHE A 38 -16.37 -9.57 -1.21
C PHE A 38 -17.35 -9.17 -0.11
N PRO A 39 -17.27 -7.92 0.41
CA PRO A 39 -18.28 -7.42 1.35
C PRO A 39 -19.62 -7.26 0.64
N LEU A 40 -20.65 -7.96 1.10
CA LEU A 40 -21.99 -7.88 0.54
C LEU A 40 -22.83 -6.84 1.30
N ILE A 41 -23.76 -6.20 0.59
CA ILE A 41 -24.76 -5.32 1.19
C ILE A 41 -25.73 -6.18 2.02
N GLN A 42 -26.09 -5.74 3.22
CA GLN A 42 -26.94 -6.47 4.17
C GLN A 42 -28.42 -6.48 3.75
N ASP A 43 -28.72 -6.80 2.53
CA ASP A 43 -30.09 -6.98 2.05
C ASP A 43 -30.33 -8.46 1.72
N LEU A 44 -31.01 -9.16 2.63
CA LEU A 44 -31.25 -10.60 2.52
C LEU A 44 -32.00 -10.99 1.23
N LYS A 45 -32.89 -10.14 0.72
CA LYS A 45 -33.62 -10.40 -0.55
C LYS A 45 -32.66 -10.34 -1.73
N LYS A 46 -31.77 -9.33 -1.75
CA LYS A 46 -30.75 -9.19 -2.79
C LYS A 46 -29.71 -10.30 -2.73
N ILE A 47 -29.33 -10.75 -1.52
CA ILE A 47 -28.40 -11.88 -1.36
C ILE A 47 -29.00 -13.15 -1.92
N LYS A 48 -30.30 -13.44 -1.69
CA LYS A 48 -30.97 -14.61 -2.27
C LYS A 48 -31.02 -14.57 -3.78
N SER A 49 -31.39 -13.45 -4.40
CA SER A 49 -31.37 -13.32 -5.86
C SER A 49 -29.97 -13.45 -6.45
N LEU A 50 -28.94 -13.02 -5.73
CA LEU A 50 -27.55 -13.21 -6.13
C LEU A 50 -27.15 -14.69 -6.10
N THR A 51 -27.51 -15.45 -5.05
CA THR A 51 -27.20 -16.86 -4.95
C THR A 51 -27.89 -17.69 -6.05
N GLU A 52 -29.15 -17.45 -6.31
CA GLU A 52 -29.90 -18.10 -7.40
C GLU A 52 -29.26 -17.84 -8.77
N TYR A 53 -28.73 -16.63 -9.00
CA TYR A 53 -28.11 -16.24 -10.27
C TYR A 53 -26.74 -16.88 -10.51
N ILE A 54 -25.93 -17.11 -9.45
CA ILE A 54 -24.55 -17.57 -9.58
C ILE A 54 -24.30 -19.03 -9.20
N ASP A 55 -25.31 -19.73 -8.66
CA ASP A 55 -25.17 -21.06 -8.06
C ASP A 55 -24.53 -22.13 -8.97
N ASN A 56 -24.67 -21.97 -10.29
CA ASN A 56 -24.13 -22.94 -11.25
C ASN A 56 -22.86 -22.47 -11.99
N LYS A 57 -22.32 -21.29 -11.67
CA LYS A 57 -21.21 -20.69 -12.41
C LYS A 57 -19.91 -20.55 -11.64
N PHE A 58 -19.99 -20.40 -10.31
CA PHE A 58 -18.82 -20.13 -9.47
C PHE A 58 -18.91 -20.92 -8.16
N PHE A 59 -17.77 -21.39 -7.70
CA PHE A 59 -17.66 -21.92 -6.34
C PHE A 59 -17.54 -20.74 -5.35
N PHE A 60 -18.57 -20.52 -4.53
CA PHE A 60 -18.60 -19.48 -3.51
C PHE A 60 -19.34 -19.92 -2.26
N GLU A 61 -19.09 -19.24 -1.17
CA GLU A 61 -19.76 -19.41 0.11
C GLU A 61 -20.09 -18.05 0.69
N ILE A 62 -21.28 -17.88 1.25
CA ILE A 62 -21.67 -16.68 1.99
C ILE A 62 -21.43 -16.93 3.46
N ILE A 63 -20.46 -16.24 4.03
CA ILE A 63 -20.11 -16.33 5.45
C ILE A 63 -20.50 -15.06 6.17
N LYS A 64 -20.98 -15.18 7.41
CA LYS A 64 -21.18 -14.06 8.32
C LYS A 64 -19.90 -13.90 9.11
N LEU A 65 -19.15 -12.82 8.86
CA LEU A 65 -18.00 -12.48 9.66
C LEU A 65 -18.48 -11.75 10.92
N GLU A 66 -18.17 -12.30 12.09
CA GLU A 66 -18.37 -11.61 13.34
C GLU A 66 -17.50 -10.35 13.41
N SER A 67 -17.99 -9.31 14.03
CA SER A 67 -17.62 -7.90 13.91
C SER A 67 -16.22 -7.46 14.37
N GLN A 68 -15.24 -8.35 14.44
CA GLN A 68 -13.85 -7.96 14.76
C GLN A 68 -13.02 -7.51 13.54
N ILE A 69 -13.55 -7.63 12.31
CA ILE A 69 -12.89 -7.16 11.08
C ILE A 69 -13.66 -5.98 10.45
N SER A 70 -14.34 -5.19 11.26
CA SER A 70 -14.83 -3.88 10.81
C SER A 70 -13.71 -2.86 10.89
N LEU A 71 -12.68 -3.03 10.08
CA LEU A 71 -11.89 -1.90 9.64
C LEU A 71 -12.78 -1.16 8.65
N ASP A 72 -13.42 -0.13 9.14
CA ASP A 72 -14.07 0.91 8.36
C ASP A 72 -13.04 1.42 7.35
N SER A 73 -12.98 0.80 6.17
CA SER A 73 -11.94 1.04 5.16
C SER A 73 -12.15 2.37 4.45
N SER A 74 -13.15 3.14 4.90
CA SER A 74 -13.42 4.48 4.38
C SER A 74 -12.65 5.58 5.12
N GLN A 75 -12.07 5.31 6.29
CA GLN A 75 -11.31 6.34 7.00
C GLN A 75 -9.94 6.54 6.37
N SER A 76 -9.76 7.67 5.71
CA SER A 76 -8.43 8.09 5.27
C SER A 76 -7.54 8.39 6.49
N ILE A 77 -6.22 8.38 6.29
CA ILE A 77 -5.26 8.84 7.32
C ILE A 77 -5.69 10.23 7.83
N GLU A 78 -6.14 11.08 6.92
CA GLU A 78 -6.57 12.44 7.21
C GLU A 78 -7.81 12.46 8.12
N ASP A 79 -8.79 11.60 7.91
CA ASP A 79 -10.01 11.52 8.74
C ASP A 79 -9.70 11.04 10.17
N ILE A 80 -8.80 10.08 10.32
CA ILE A 80 -8.33 9.63 11.63
C ILE A 80 -7.62 10.78 12.36
N LEU A 81 -6.80 11.53 11.63
CA LEU A 81 -6.00 12.59 12.21
C LEU A 81 -6.81 13.85 12.53
N LYS A 82 -7.85 14.20 11.77
CA LYS A 82 -8.77 15.31 12.06
C LYS A 82 -9.38 15.21 13.46
N LYS A 83 -9.61 14.01 13.95
CA LYS A 83 -10.13 13.76 15.31
C LYS A 83 -9.09 13.94 16.42
N GLN A 84 -7.80 13.99 16.09
CA GLN A 84 -6.70 13.90 17.05
C GLN A 84 -5.70 15.07 17.00
N ILE A 85 -5.73 15.83 15.92
CA ILE A 85 -4.74 16.87 15.62
C ILE A 85 -5.47 18.14 15.21
N PRO A 86 -5.03 19.33 15.70
CA PRO A 86 -5.59 20.62 15.30
C PRO A 86 -5.54 20.84 13.79
N SER A 87 -6.52 21.53 13.23
CA SER A 87 -6.68 21.75 11.79
C SER A 87 -5.47 22.45 11.13
N ASN A 88 -4.83 23.39 11.83
CA ASN A 88 -3.63 24.05 11.35
C ASN A 88 -2.42 23.10 11.20
N ILE A 89 -2.37 22.02 11.98
CA ILE A 89 -1.30 21.02 11.92
C ILE A 89 -1.59 19.95 10.84
N ILE A 90 -2.86 19.68 10.55
CA ILE A 90 -3.24 18.70 9.51
C ILE A 90 -2.65 19.09 8.16
N ASN A 91 -2.63 20.36 7.81
CA ASN A 91 -2.04 20.86 6.56
C ASN A 91 -0.51 20.64 6.47
N LEU A 92 0.15 20.43 7.59
CA LEU A 92 1.61 20.18 7.67
C LEU A 92 1.95 18.69 7.51
N ILE A 93 0.95 17.80 7.62
CA ILE A 93 1.16 16.35 7.54
C ILE A 93 1.59 15.93 6.14
N PRO A 94 2.56 15.01 6.04
CA PRO A 94 2.99 14.49 4.75
C PRO A 94 1.85 13.83 3.99
N LYS A 95 1.61 14.27 2.74
CA LYS A 95 0.63 13.66 1.83
C LYS A 95 1.23 12.52 1.01
N SER A 96 2.55 12.37 0.99
CA SER A 96 3.27 11.34 0.26
C SER A 96 4.38 10.73 1.10
N TYR A 97 4.59 9.45 0.92
CA TYR A 97 5.64 8.65 1.54
C TYR A 97 6.04 7.52 0.59
N ASP A 98 7.23 6.97 0.79
CA ASP A 98 7.72 5.86 -0.01
C ASP A 98 7.38 4.54 0.71
N ILE A 99 6.89 3.54 -0.01
CA ILE A 99 6.65 2.19 0.51
C ILE A 99 7.63 1.25 -0.15
N ILE A 100 8.43 0.55 0.66
CA ILE A 100 9.38 -0.47 0.24
C ILE A 100 9.02 -1.76 0.97
N GLY A 101 8.38 -2.69 0.27
CA GLY A 101 7.81 -3.88 0.87
C GLY A 101 6.83 -3.55 2.00
N HIS A 102 7.16 -3.93 3.22
CA HIS A 102 6.36 -3.65 4.42
C HIS A 102 6.83 -2.41 5.21
N ILE A 103 7.75 -1.63 4.67
CA ILE A 103 8.32 -0.44 5.32
C ILE A 103 7.82 0.82 4.63
N ALA A 104 7.30 1.78 5.40
CA ALA A 104 7.02 3.13 4.96
C ALA A 104 8.12 4.09 5.39
N VAL A 105 8.60 4.92 4.46
CA VAL A 105 9.62 5.94 4.72
C VAL A 105 9.04 7.31 4.46
N VAL A 106 8.96 8.13 5.52
CA VAL A 106 8.21 9.40 5.55
C VAL A 106 9.15 10.57 5.81
N GLU A 107 8.84 11.73 5.23
CA GLU A 107 9.58 12.97 5.45
C GLU A 107 8.65 14.06 5.99
N PHE A 108 9.02 14.70 7.12
CA PHE A 108 8.22 15.72 7.80
C PHE A 108 8.83 17.12 7.63
N ASN A 109 9.02 17.56 6.41
CA ASN A 109 9.68 18.85 6.09
C ASN A 109 8.95 20.06 6.64
N ARG A 110 7.60 20.00 6.73
CA ARG A 110 6.75 21.10 7.18
C ARG A 110 6.64 21.23 8.71
N PHE A 111 7.31 20.34 9.47
CA PHE A 111 7.28 20.35 10.94
C PHE A 111 8.44 21.13 11.55
N ARG A 112 9.20 21.91 10.76
CA ARG A 112 10.41 22.61 11.21
C ARG A 112 10.13 23.66 12.28
N ASP A 113 9.00 24.35 12.17
CA ASP A 113 8.61 25.44 13.07
C ASP A 113 7.89 24.94 14.33
N LEU A 114 7.68 23.65 14.46
CA LEU A 114 7.09 23.05 15.66
C LEU A 114 8.17 22.74 16.70
N SER A 115 7.84 22.96 17.98
CA SER A 115 8.70 22.48 19.07
C SER A 115 8.91 20.96 18.95
N TYR A 116 10.09 20.49 19.32
CA TYR A 116 10.48 19.07 19.20
C TYR A 116 9.43 18.13 19.81
N ARG A 117 8.92 18.46 21.02
CA ARG A 117 7.90 17.66 21.73
C ARG A 117 6.59 17.55 20.94
N LYS A 118 6.07 18.67 20.42
CA LYS A 118 4.85 18.69 19.59
C LYS A 118 5.06 17.96 18.27
N ALA A 119 6.15 18.21 17.58
CA ALA A 119 6.48 17.52 16.34
C ALA A 119 6.52 16.00 16.54
N LEU A 120 7.20 15.52 17.59
CA LEU A 120 7.29 14.09 17.89
C LEU A 120 5.91 13.47 18.19
N GLN A 121 5.06 14.17 18.93
CA GLN A 121 3.69 13.72 19.24
C GLN A 121 2.88 13.54 17.94
N TYR A 122 2.89 14.53 17.04
CA TYR A 122 2.13 14.47 15.79
C TYR A 122 2.68 13.42 14.80
N LYS A 123 4.00 13.25 14.75
CA LYS A 123 4.64 12.16 13.97
C LYS A 123 4.19 10.78 14.45
N LYS A 124 4.12 10.57 15.77
CA LYS A 124 3.62 9.30 16.34
C LYS A 124 2.13 9.07 16.03
N LYS A 125 1.29 10.11 16.07
CA LYS A 125 -0.12 10.02 15.70
C LYS A 125 -0.28 9.66 14.21
N PHE A 126 0.47 10.31 13.34
CA PHE A 126 0.51 10.00 11.91
C PHE A 126 0.93 8.54 11.67
N ALA A 127 2.01 8.10 12.31
CA ALA A 127 2.49 6.73 12.18
C ALA A 127 1.45 5.71 12.66
N LYS A 128 0.74 6.00 13.77
CA LYS A 128 -0.37 5.14 14.24
C LYS A 128 -1.51 5.08 13.21
N ALA A 129 -1.92 6.23 12.67
CA ALA A 129 -2.98 6.28 11.66
C ALA A 129 -2.59 5.51 10.39
N LEU A 130 -1.34 5.66 9.93
CA LEU A 130 -0.84 4.94 8.75
C LEU A 130 -0.84 3.41 8.94
N LEU A 131 -0.43 2.91 10.11
CA LEU A 131 -0.50 1.47 10.42
C LEU A 131 -1.94 0.95 10.48
N LEU A 132 -2.88 1.77 10.95
CA LEU A 132 -4.30 1.39 11.02
C LEU A 132 -4.95 1.36 9.62
N THR A 133 -4.54 2.25 8.72
CA THR A 133 -5.12 2.35 7.37
C THR A 133 -4.45 1.43 6.35
N ASN A 134 -3.26 0.90 6.64
CA ASN A 134 -2.53 0.03 5.72
C ASN A 134 -1.87 -1.15 6.44
N ASN A 135 -2.56 -2.28 6.46
CA ASN A 135 -2.11 -3.52 7.12
C ASN A 135 -0.84 -4.14 6.50
N ALA A 136 -0.49 -3.77 5.27
CA ALA A 136 0.74 -4.24 4.63
C ALA A 136 1.99 -3.57 5.22
N ILE A 137 1.84 -2.39 5.84
CA ILE A 137 2.96 -1.68 6.49
C ILE A 137 3.15 -2.22 7.90
N LYS A 138 4.39 -2.62 8.22
CA LYS A 138 4.79 -3.11 9.54
C LYS A 138 5.72 -2.14 10.26
N SER A 139 6.45 -1.32 9.51
CA SER A 139 7.45 -0.39 10.05
C SER A 139 7.35 0.97 9.37
N ILE A 140 7.52 2.03 10.16
CA ILE A 140 7.50 3.41 9.66
C ILE A 140 8.76 4.12 10.12
N TYR A 141 9.56 4.57 9.16
CA TYR A 141 10.79 5.32 9.36
C TYR A 141 10.65 6.76 8.91
N GLU A 142 11.26 7.67 9.66
CA GLU A 142 11.41 9.08 9.32
C GLU A 142 12.77 9.33 8.67
N LYS A 143 12.81 10.06 7.56
CA LYS A 143 14.03 10.61 6.96
C LYS A 143 14.54 11.76 7.84
N LYS A 144 15.73 11.59 8.44
CA LYS A 144 16.34 12.59 9.35
C LYS A 144 17.40 13.45 8.69
N SER A 145 17.93 13.03 7.57
CA SER A 145 18.96 13.77 6.85
C SER A 145 18.65 13.88 5.36
N LYS A 146 19.33 14.82 4.69
CA LYS A 146 19.49 14.80 3.24
C LYS A 146 20.33 13.58 2.84
N ILE A 147 20.33 13.26 1.55
CA ILE A 147 21.20 12.22 0.98
C ILE A 147 22.66 12.59 1.21
N LYS A 148 23.48 11.64 1.67
CA LYS A 148 24.89 11.81 1.99
C LYS A 148 25.75 10.71 1.37
N GLY A 149 27.01 11.06 1.11
CA GLY A 149 28.06 10.15 0.70
C GLY A 149 27.87 9.50 -0.68
N LYS A 150 28.87 8.71 -1.06
CA LYS A 150 28.92 8.03 -2.36
C LYS A 150 27.78 7.03 -2.59
N PHE A 151 27.26 6.43 -1.53
CA PHE A 151 26.15 5.47 -1.58
C PHE A 151 24.78 6.12 -1.49
N ARG A 152 24.68 7.46 -1.46
CA ARG A 152 23.43 8.23 -1.43
C ARG A 152 22.48 7.83 -0.29
N LEU A 153 23.02 7.50 0.88
CA LEU A 153 22.25 7.06 2.04
C LEU A 153 21.65 8.23 2.82
N ARG A 154 20.64 7.93 3.63
CA ARG A 154 19.99 8.87 4.55
C ARG A 154 19.92 8.29 5.95
N ASP A 155 19.99 9.14 6.95
CA ASP A 155 19.70 8.73 8.33
C ASP A 155 18.20 8.48 8.47
N LEU A 156 17.85 7.31 8.93
CA LEU A 156 16.48 6.88 9.14
C LEU A 156 16.24 6.60 10.63
N LYS A 157 15.15 7.14 11.17
CA LYS A 157 14.72 6.91 12.56
C LYS A 157 13.39 6.18 12.57
N LEU A 158 13.31 5.06 13.28
CA LEU A 158 12.06 4.36 13.51
C LEU A 158 11.09 5.26 14.28
N LEU A 159 9.88 5.43 13.74
CA LEU A 159 8.78 6.14 14.40
C LEU A 159 7.84 5.17 15.10
N LYS A 160 7.51 4.06 14.44
CA LYS A 160 6.60 3.06 14.97
C LYS A 160 6.69 1.75 14.17
N GLY A 161 6.34 0.63 14.82
CA GLY A 161 6.36 -0.69 14.23
C GLY A 161 7.61 -1.49 14.60
N GLU A 162 7.96 -2.49 13.80
CA GLU A 162 9.11 -3.35 13.99
C GLU A 162 10.40 -2.63 13.58
N ASP A 163 11.47 -2.78 14.34
CA ASP A 163 12.80 -2.24 13.96
C ASP A 163 13.51 -3.18 12.98
N LYS A 164 12.92 -3.35 11.81
CA LYS A 164 13.48 -4.10 10.70
C LYS A 164 13.70 -3.17 9.52
N THR A 165 14.91 -3.17 8.98
CA THR A 165 15.30 -2.33 7.84
C THR A 165 15.36 -3.08 6.53
N GLU A 166 15.33 -4.41 6.59
CA GLU A 166 15.30 -5.28 5.43
C GLU A 166 13.89 -5.48 4.93
N ALA A 167 13.68 -5.34 3.64
CA ALA A 167 12.38 -5.48 2.99
C ALA A 167 12.51 -6.16 1.64
N ILE A 168 11.50 -6.94 1.29
CA ILE A 168 11.33 -7.49 -0.05
C ILE A 168 10.43 -6.54 -0.83
N TYR A 169 10.95 -5.97 -1.90
CA TYR A 169 10.23 -5.11 -2.82
C TYR A 169 10.03 -5.81 -4.17
N ARG A 170 8.84 -5.68 -4.75
CA ARG A 170 8.48 -6.33 -6.00
C ARG A 170 8.00 -5.30 -7.01
N GLU A 171 8.60 -5.32 -8.21
CA GLU A 171 8.15 -4.51 -9.33
C GLU A 171 8.53 -5.18 -10.67
N ASN A 172 7.72 -5.01 -11.71
CA ASN A 172 8.00 -5.50 -13.07
C ASN A 172 8.50 -6.96 -13.14
N ASN A 173 7.93 -7.85 -12.32
CA ASN A 173 8.32 -9.26 -12.14
C ASN A 173 9.70 -9.50 -11.49
N CYS A 174 10.40 -8.46 -11.06
CA CYS A 174 11.64 -8.55 -10.31
C CYS A 174 11.42 -8.50 -8.80
N ILE A 175 12.30 -9.13 -8.04
CA ILE A 175 12.27 -9.17 -6.58
C ILE A 175 13.58 -8.58 -6.06
N PHE A 176 13.48 -7.55 -5.23
CA PHE A 176 14.61 -6.86 -4.63
C PHE A 176 14.62 -7.10 -3.11
N ASN A 177 15.72 -7.65 -2.59
CA ASN A 177 15.99 -7.69 -1.16
C ASN A 177 16.78 -6.44 -0.78
N LEU A 178 16.16 -5.55 -0.02
CA LEU A 178 16.70 -4.22 0.27
C LEU A 178 16.85 -4.00 1.77
N ASP A 179 17.99 -3.47 2.20
CA ASP A 179 18.13 -2.83 3.50
C ASP A 179 18.06 -1.33 3.30
N ILE A 180 16.98 -0.68 3.75
CA ILE A 180 16.71 0.76 3.54
C ILE A 180 17.75 1.69 4.18
N LYS A 181 18.56 1.20 5.13
CA LYS A 181 19.67 1.96 5.75
C LYS A 181 20.97 1.80 5.00
N LYS A 182 21.16 0.68 4.28
CA LYS A 182 22.41 0.35 3.59
C LYS A 182 22.36 0.60 2.09
N THR A 183 21.14 0.75 1.54
CA THR A 183 20.95 0.83 0.09
C THR A 183 20.07 2.03 -0.28
N TYR A 184 20.48 2.76 -1.31
CA TYR A 184 19.60 3.74 -1.94
C TYR A 184 18.65 3.04 -2.91
N PHE A 185 17.35 3.18 -2.67
CA PHE A 185 16.32 2.71 -3.58
C PHE A 185 15.14 3.68 -3.59
N SER A 186 14.59 3.98 -4.77
CA SER A 186 13.41 4.85 -4.92
C SER A 186 12.29 4.14 -5.68
N PRO A 187 11.18 3.80 -5.03
CA PRO A 187 10.00 3.25 -5.71
C PRO A 187 9.43 4.19 -6.78
N ARG A 188 9.67 5.50 -6.66
CA ARG A 188 9.16 6.51 -7.60
C ARG A 188 9.77 6.41 -9.00
N LEU A 189 10.90 5.73 -9.13
CA LEU A 189 11.58 5.52 -10.41
C LEU A 189 11.10 4.29 -11.19
N VAL A 190 10.03 3.64 -10.76
CA VAL A 190 9.49 2.43 -11.41
C VAL A 190 9.16 2.65 -12.89
N TYR A 191 8.59 3.80 -13.25
CA TYR A 191 8.28 4.14 -14.64
C TYR A 191 9.53 4.32 -15.49
N GLU A 192 10.57 4.95 -14.95
CA GLU A 192 11.85 5.16 -15.64
C GLU A 192 12.57 3.84 -15.86
N ARG A 193 12.60 2.96 -14.87
CA ARG A 193 13.14 1.61 -15.00
C ARG A 193 12.41 0.82 -16.08
N LYS A 194 11.08 0.86 -16.08
CA LYS A 194 10.28 0.22 -17.14
C LYS A 194 10.54 0.81 -18.51
N ARG A 195 10.72 2.14 -18.61
CA ARG A 195 11.08 2.80 -19.88
C ARG A 195 12.41 2.30 -20.40
N LEU A 196 13.43 2.20 -19.55
CA LEU A 196 14.75 1.70 -19.92
C LEU A 196 14.70 0.22 -20.31
N ALA A 197 13.98 -0.62 -19.59
CA ALA A 197 13.79 -2.03 -19.93
C ALA A 197 13.12 -2.24 -21.31
N ASN A 198 12.31 -1.27 -21.76
CA ASN A 198 11.66 -1.31 -23.06
C ASN A 198 12.48 -0.61 -24.18
N CYS A 199 13.69 -0.14 -23.88
CA CYS A 199 14.57 0.38 -24.94
C CYS A 199 14.97 -0.74 -25.89
N ASN A 200 15.10 -0.40 -27.17
CA ASN A 200 15.49 -1.37 -28.21
C ASN A 200 17.00 -1.67 -28.10
N ILE A 201 17.35 -2.59 -27.21
CA ILE A 201 18.71 -3.07 -26.99
C ILE A 201 18.93 -4.20 -28.00
N LYS A 202 19.97 -4.07 -28.87
CA LYS A 202 20.29 -5.07 -29.86
C LYS A 202 21.02 -6.25 -29.21
N ALA A 203 20.85 -7.44 -29.79
CA ALA A 203 21.64 -8.59 -29.38
C ALA A 203 23.15 -8.26 -29.53
N HIS A 204 23.92 -8.64 -28.52
CA HIS A 204 25.37 -8.41 -28.41
C HIS A 204 25.81 -6.98 -28.03
N GLU A 205 24.89 -6.06 -27.72
CA GLU A 205 25.26 -4.78 -27.10
C GLU A 205 25.75 -5.01 -25.66
N VAL A 206 26.82 -4.32 -25.29
CA VAL A 206 27.36 -4.32 -23.93
C VAL A 206 26.80 -3.12 -23.20
N ILE A 207 26.07 -3.36 -22.09
CA ILE A 207 25.51 -2.32 -21.27
C ILE A 207 26.33 -2.20 -20.00
N ILE A 208 26.73 -0.98 -19.65
CA ILE A 208 27.45 -0.69 -18.41
C ILE A 208 26.58 0.18 -17.52
N ASP A 209 26.17 -0.35 -16.36
CA ASP A 209 25.51 0.44 -15.32
C ASP A 209 26.53 0.88 -14.27
N MET A 210 27.02 2.13 -14.41
CA MET A 210 28.03 2.70 -13.52
C MET A 210 27.52 2.99 -12.11
N PHE A 211 26.21 3.02 -11.92
CA PHE A 211 25.55 3.36 -10.64
C PHE A 211 24.54 2.31 -10.21
N ALA A 212 24.82 1.05 -10.50
CA ALA A 212 23.91 -0.07 -10.35
C ALA A 212 23.20 -0.14 -8.97
N GLY A 213 23.92 0.13 -7.89
CA GLY A 213 23.38 -0.01 -6.54
C GLY A 213 22.94 -1.45 -6.28
N VAL A 214 21.61 -1.69 -6.17
CA VAL A 214 21.02 -3.05 -6.09
C VAL A 214 20.58 -3.60 -7.44
N GLY A 215 21.03 -3.00 -8.51
CA GLY A 215 20.77 -3.42 -9.89
C GLY A 215 19.34 -3.20 -10.42
N PRO A 216 18.59 -2.18 -9.99
CA PRO A 216 17.19 -2.06 -10.43
C PRO A 216 17.03 -1.66 -11.91
N ILE A 217 18.10 -1.30 -12.58
CA ILE A 217 18.15 -1.00 -14.02
C ILE A 217 18.77 -2.18 -14.78
N SER A 218 19.72 -2.88 -14.16
CA SER A 218 20.49 -3.96 -14.78
C SER A 218 19.77 -5.31 -14.80
N ILE A 219 18.67 -5.45 -14.04
CA ILE A 219 17.80 -6.62 -13.98
C ILE A 219 16.64 -6.43 -14.94
#